data_2e99293916766f001c019ef640391220
#
_entry.id   2e99293916766f001c019ef640391220
#
_cell.length_a   1.000
_cell.length_b   1.000
_cell.length_c   1.000
_cell.angle_alpha   90.00
_cell.angle_beta   90.00
_cell.angle_gamma   90.00
#
_symmetry.space_group_name_H-M   'P 1'
#
loop_
_entity.id
_entity.type
_entity.pdbx_description
1 polymer ?
#
loop_
_entity_poly.entity_id
_entity_poly.type
_entity_poly.pdbx_seq_one_letter_code
_entity_poly.pdbx_strand_id
1 'polypeptide(L)'
;MIEVVNHVTLDGVMQAPGHPDEDRRGGFEHGGWAPPYADPVMGEKMGEGIAAGGSMLFGRRTYEKMAAFWPHQPDDNVFADVLNNRDKYVASTTLEDPLAWRNSTLLEGDAVEAVARLKEQPGGDIVILGSGELVRSLLPHGLIDSIVLSIHPLLLGSGRRLFDGAFAKLRLVDATPTSTGVLIATYEPA
;
A
#
# COMPACT_ATOMS: atom_id res chain seq x y z
N MET A 1 -3.45 9.54 -11.62
CA MET A 1 -3.62 8.06 -11.60
C MET A 1 -3.60 7.57 -10.15
N ILE A 2 -4.35 6.51 -9.81
CA ILE A 2 -4.28 5.87 -8.47
C ILE A 2 -3.67 4.47 -8.64
N GLU A 3 -2.51 4.28 -8.01
CA GLU A 3 -1.76 3.03 -8.03
C GLU A 3 -1.76 2.36 -6.66
N VAL A 4 -2.02 1.06 -6.61
CA VAL A 4 -1.90 0.22 -5.40
C VAL A 4 -0.56 -0.50 -5.42
N VAL A 5 0.22 -0.39 -4.35
CA VAL A 5 1.48 -1.14 -4.17
C VAL A 5 1.39 -1.99 -2.91
N ASN A 6 1.49 -3.30 -3.07
CA ASN A 6 1.36 -4.24 -1.95
C ASN A 6 2.28 -5.46 -2.06
N HIS A 7 2.67 -5.95 -0.89
CA HIS A 7 3.23 -7.29 -0.75
C HIS A 7 2.09 -8.28 -0.49
N VAL A 8 2.10 -9.40 -1.19
CA VAL A 8 1.15 -10.50 -0.98
C VAL A 8 1.86 -11.84 -1.06
N THR A 9 1.31 -12.84 -0.41
CA THR A 9 1.73 -14.24 -0.57
C THR A 9 1.02 -14.87 -1.78
N LEU A 10 1.42 -16.07 -2.21
CA LEU A 10 0.74 -16.80 -3.29
C LEU A 10 -0.73 -17.08 -2.98
N ASP A 11 -1.11 -17.22 -1.71
CA ASP A 11 -2.52 -17.35 -1.30
C ASP A 11 -3.19 -15.99 -0.99
N GLY A 12 -2.54 -14.87 -1.37
CA GLY A 12 -3.10 -13.51 -1.36
C GLY A 12 -3.10 -12.82 0.00
N VAL A 13 -2.43 -13.35 1.02
CA VAL A 13 -2.33 -12.73 2.33
C VAL A 13 -1.42 -11.50 2.25
N MET A 14 -1.89 -10.38 2.78
CA MET A 14 -1.17 -9.10 2.88
C MET A 14 -0.87 -8.68 4.33
N GLN A 15 -1.32 -9.44 5.31
CA GLN A 15 -1.22 -9.07 6.73
C GLN A 15 0.22 -9.15 7.21
N ALA A 16 0.69 -8.07 7.88
CA ALA A 16 1.97 -7.98 8.58
C ALA A 16 3.20 -8.45 7.77
N PRO A 17 3.44 -7.93 6.55
CA PRO A 17 4.58 -8.37 5.76
C PRO A 17 5.93 -7.98 6.37
N GLY A 18 6.04 -6.81 7.02
CA GLY A 18 7.31 -6.19 7.38
C GLY A 18 7.88 -6.63 8.72
N HIS A 19 7.04 -6.88 9.74
CA HIS A 19 7.52 -7.20 11.09
C HIS A 19 6.60 -8.21 11.78
N PRO A 20 7.12 -9.11 12.65
CA PRO A 20 6.34 -10.11 13.38
C PRO A 20 5.17 -9.55 14.20
N ASP A 21 5.34 -8.36 14.76
CA ASP A 21 4.34 -7.69 15.59
C ASP A 21 3.53 -6.60 14.85
N GLU A 22 3.69 -6.50 13.55
CA GLU A 22 3.07 -5.45 12.75
C GLU A 22 1.53 -5.49 12.81
N ASP A 23 0.94 -6.67 12.72
CA ASP A 23 -0.51 -6.86 12.79
C ASP A 23 -0.89 -8.25 13.26
N ARG A 24 -1.20 -8.39 14.54
CA ARG A 24 -1.61 -9.67 15.17
C ARG A 24 -3.13 -9.87 15.24
N ARG A 25 -3.91 -9.05 14.55
CA ARG A 25 -5.38 -9.19 14.57
C ARG A 25 -5.83 -10.55 14.07
N GLY A 26 -6.87 -11.08 14.70
CA GLY A 26 -7.40 -12.40 14.37
C GLY A 26 -6.48 -13.56 14.80
N GLY A 27 -5.54 -13.32 15.73
CA GLY A 27 -4.59 -14.35 16.17
C GLY A 27 -3.50 -14.68 15.12
N PHE A 28 -3.21 -13.75 14.19
CA PHE A 28 -2.20 -13.97 13.16
C PHE A 28 -0.78 -14.01 13.75
N GLU A 29 -0.07 -15.12 13.55
CA GLU A 29 1.24 -15.39 14.13
C GLU A 29 2.39 -15.38 13.10
N HIS A 30 2.11 -15.23 11.81
CA HIS A 30 3.08 -15.33 10.72
C HIS A 30 3.63 -13.98 10.24
N GLY A 31 3.62 -12.94 11.08
CA GLY A 31 4.13 -11.62 10.69
C GLY A 31 5.63 -11.62 10.36
N GLY A 32 6.08 -10.62 9.59
CA GLY A 32 7.49 -10.48 9.19
C GLY A 32 7.93 -11.45 8.10
N TRP A 33 7.02 -11.85 7.23
CA TRP A 33 7.31 -12.86 6.19
C TRP A 33 7.99 -12.29 4.93
N ALA A 34 7.96 -10.98 4.70
CA ALA A 34 8.55 -10.39 3.49
C ALA A 34 10.08 -10.15 3.57
N PRO A 35 10.68 -9.69 4.69
CA PRO A 35 12.11 -9.38 4.77
C PRO A 35 13.07 -10.50 4.34
N PRO A 36 12.81 -11.80 4.60
CA PRO A 36 13.69 -12.89 4.13
C PRO A 36 13.81 -12.97 2.60
N TYR A 37 12.91 -12.35 1.86
CA TYR A 37 12.89 -12.32 0.39
C TYR A 37 13.42 -11.01 -0.18
N ALA A 38 14.09 -10.16 0.61
CA ALA A 38 14.68 -8.92 0.12
C ALA A 38 15.63 -9.18 -1.06
N ASP A 39 15.57 -8.31 -2.08
CA ASP A 39 16.29 -8.47 -3.34
C ASP A 39 16.62 -7.09 -3.92
N PRO A 40 17.80 -6.89 -4.54
CA PRO A 40 18.15 -5.62 -5.16
C PRO A 40 17.13 -5.11 -6.18
N VAL A 41 16.52 -6.01 -6.97
CA VAL A 41 15.48 -5.65 -7.96
C VAL A 41 14.25 -5.04 -7.28
N MET A 42 13.86 -5.54 -6.10
CA MET A 42 12.78 -4.93 -5.30
C MET A 42 13.16 -3.51 -4.86
N GLY A 43 14.42 -3.31 -4.46
CA GLY A 43 14.94 -2.00 -4.09
C GLY A 43 14.94 -1.01 -5.26
N GLU A 44 15.34 -1.46 -6.46
CA GLU A 44 15.30 -0.65 -7.69
C GLU A 44 13.87 -0.23 -8.04
N LYS A 45 12.94 -1.18 -8.08
CA LYS A 45 11.52 -0.91 -8.35
C LYS A 45 10.88 0.04 -7.34
N MET A 46 11.22 -0.11 -6.06
CA MET A 46 10.79 0.83 -5.03
C MET A 46 11.41 2.21 -5.23
N GLY A 47 12.69 2.29 -5.61
CA GLY A 47 13.39 3.52 -5.95
C GLY A 47 12.76 4.25 -7.15
N GLU A 48 12.37 3.52 -8.20
CA GLU A 48 11.64 4.06 -9.35
C GLU A 48 10.31 4.68 -8.92
N GLY A 49 9.51 3.99 -8.10
CA GLY A 49 8.25 4.50 -7.57
C GLY A 49 8.43 5.72 -6.66
N ILE A 50 9.55 5.78 -5.93
CA ILE A 50 9.92 6.97 -5.15
C ILE A 50 10.28 8.13 -6.07
N ALA A 51 11.10 7.90 -7.10
CA ALA A 51 11.53 8.93 -8.04
C ALA A 51 10.36 9.50 -8.86
N ALA A 52 9.37 8.69 -9.19
CA ALA A 52 8.17 9.11 -9.90
C ALA A 52 7.35 10.18 -9.14
N GLY A 53 7.54 10.31 -7.83
CA GLY A 53 6.84 11.29 -7.01
C GLY A 53 5.41 10.87 -6.66
N GLY A 54 4.52 11.86 -6.51
CA GLY A 54 3.11 11.65 -6.20
C GLY A 54 2.77 11.73 -4.71
N SER A 55 1.47 11.75 -4.42
CA SER A 55 0.90 11.76 -3.08
C SER A 55 0.66 10.33 -2.58
N MET A 56 0.43 10.18 -1.29
CA MET A 56 0.09 8.90 -0.69
C MET A 56 -1.36 8.88 -0.23
N LEU A 57 -2.02 7.73 -0.32
CA LEU A 57 -3.38 7.55 0.18
C LEU A 57 -3.43 6.34 1.12
N PHE A 58 -3.94 6.57 2.31
CA PHE A 58 -4.03 5.58 3.36
C PHE A 58 -5.44 5.40 3.90
N GLY A 59 -5.80 4.19 4.27
CA GLY A 59 -6.82 3.96 5.28
C GLY A 59 -6.26 4.17 6.68
N ARG A 60 -7.13 4.45 7.65
CA ARG A 60 -6.76 4.79 9.03
C ARG A 60 -5.65 3.92 9.63
N ARG A 61 -5.82 2.60 9.62
CA ARG A 61 -4.87 1.69 10.30
C ARG A 61 -3.48 1.69 9.70
N THR A 62 -3.38 1.76 8.38
CA THR A 62 -2.08 1.87 7.70
C THR A 62 -1.45 3.22 8.03
N TYR A 63 -2.24 4.30 8.00
CA TYR A 63 -1.79 5.62 8.38
C TYR A 63 -1.21 5.64 9.81
N GLU A 64 -1.97 5.13 10.80
CA GLU A 64 -1.54 5.10 12.21
C GLU A 64 -0.20 4.36 12.39
N LYS A 65 -0.02 3.22 11.72
CA LYS A 65 1.24 2.45 11.76
C LYS A 65 2.40 3.20 11.10
N MET A 66 2.18 3.74 9.92
CA MET A 66 3.20 4.49 9.18
C MET A 66 3.59 5.75 9.95
N ALA A 67 2.63 6.48 10.50
CA ALA A 67 2.85 7.68 11.32
C ALA A 67 3.60 7.40 12.63
N ALA A 68 3.42 6.21 13.21
CA ALA A 68 4.16 5.79 14.40
C ALA A 68 5.61 5.36 14.09
N PHE A 69 5.94 5.06 12.86
CA PHE A 69 7.26 4.51 12.48
C PHE A 69 8.13 5.51 11.71
N TRP A 70 7.64 6.07 10.59
CA TRP A 70 8.46 6.83 9.64
C TRP A 70 8.98 8.17 10.18
N PRO A 71 8.22 8.96 10.97
CA PRO A 71 8.74 10.21 11.55
C PRO A 71 9.91 10.04 12.53
N HIS A 72 10.10 8.81 13.02
CA HIS A 72 11.13 8.50 14.04
C HIS A 72 12.36 7.78 13.46
N GLN A 73 12.42 7.62 12.14
CA GLN A 73 13.58 7.04 11.48
C GLN A 73 14.75 8.03 11.46
N PRO A 74 16.01 7.52 11.39
CA PRO A 74 17.20 8.37 11.28
C PRO A 74 17.13 9.32 10.08
N ASP A 75 17.75 10.51 10.22
CA ASP A 75 17.72 11.57 9.19
C ASP A 75 18.43 11.17 7.87
N ASP A 76 19.31 10.17 7.90
CA ASP A 76 20.00 9.62 6.74
C ASP A 76 19.18 8.53 6.01
N ASN A 77 18.01 8.20 6.51
CA ASN A 77 17.10 7.27 5.84
C ASN A 77 16.34 7.97 4.70
N VAL A 78 16.84 7.77 3.47
CA VAL A 78 16.26 8.38 2.26
C VAL A 78 14.77 8.07 2.08
N PHE A 79 14.32 6.86 2.43
CA PHE A 79 12.90 6.50 2.36
C PHE A 79 12.06 7.28 3.37
N ALA A 80 12.57 7.44 4.59
CA ALA A 80 11.88 8.22 5.61
C ALA A 80 11.75 9.68 5.20
N ASP A 81 12.81 10.27 4.63
CA ASP A 81 12.78 11.66 4.16
C ASP A 81 11.71 11.84 3.09
N VAL A 82 11.67 10.98 2.07
CA VAL A 82 10.67 11.05 1.01
C VAL A 82 9.25 10.88 1.56
N LEU A 83 9.01 9.85 2.38
CA LEU A 83 7.67 9.58 2.93
C LEU A 83 7.19 10.69 3.87
N ASN A 84 8.09 11.26 4.67
CA ASN A 84 7.78 12.37 5.56
C ASN A 84 7.44 13.66 4.82
N ASN A 85 8.02 13.90 3.64
CA ASN A 85 7.83 15.13 2.88
C ASN A 85 6.67 15.08 1.88
N ARG A 86 6.21 13.89 1.45
CA ARG A 86 5.07 13.75 0.54
C ARG A 86 3.76 14.17 1.19
N ASP A 87 2.84 14.66 0.36
CA ASP A 87 1.45 14.85 0.74
C ASP A 87 0.77 13.50 0.99
N LYS A 88 -0.03 13.43 2.04
CA LYS A 88 -0.74 12.25 2.46
C LYS A 88 -2.23 12.53 2.61
N TYR A 89 -3.04 11.70 2.00
CA TYR A 89 -4.48 11.70 2.17
C TYR A 89 -4.90 10.50 3.02
N VAL A 90 -5.82 10.71 3.95
CA VAL A 90 -6.24 9.66 4.90
C VAL A 90 -7.74 9.49 4.85
N ALA A 91 -8.21 8.34 4.36
CA ALA A 91 -9.62 7.98 4.41
C ALA A 91 -9.95 7.37 5.78
N SER A 92 -10.72 8.10 6.60
CA SER A 92 -11.14 7.66 7.92
C SER A 92 -12.41 8.38 8.37
N THR A 93 -13.28 7.63 9.06
CA THR A 93 -14.49 8.17 9.73
C THR A 93 -14.30 8.33 11.24
N THR A 94 -13.10 8.04 11.76
CA THR A 94 -12.83 7.98 13.20
C THR A 94 -11.58 8.74 13.64
N LEU A 95 -10.75 9.18 12.68
CA LEU A 95 -9.66 10.12 12.96
C LEU A 95 -10.20 11.54 12.92
N GLU A 96 -9.56 12.41 13.67
CA GLU A 96 -9.85 13.84 13.76
C GLU A 96 -8.59 14.65 13.44
N ASP A 97 -8.75 15.85 12.92
CA ASP A 97 -7.64 16.78 12.70
C ASP A 97 -7.24 17.48 14.03
N PRO A 98 -5.96 17.85 14.21
CA PRO A 98 -4.87 17.67 13.26
C PRO A 98 -4.30 16.25 13.26
N LEU A 99 -3.99 15.72 12.09
CA LEU A 99 -3.33 14.43 11.94
C LEU A 99 -1.87 14.48 12.42
N ALA A 100 -1.40 13.39 13.06
CA ALA A 100 -0.10 13.35 13.73
C ALA A 100 1.11 13.41 12.77
N TRP A 101 0.98 12.90 11.54
CA TRP A 101 2.07 12.90 10.57
C TRP A 101 1.99 14.14 9.68
N ARG A 102 3.09 14.88 9.56
CA ARG A 102 3.13 16.11 8.76
C ARG A 102 2.66 15.88 7.31
N ASN A 103 2.16 16.92 6.67
CA ASN A 103 1.62 16.90 5.31
C ASN A 103 0.50 15.84 5.12
N SER A 104 -0.31 15.65 6.15
CA SER A 104 -1.46 14.74 6.10
C SER A 104 -2.77 15.53 6.09
N THR A 105 -3.69 15.12 5.23
CA THR A 105 -5.03 15.68 5.09
C THR A 105 -6.06 14.58 5.32
N LEU A 106 -6.98 14.79 6.25
CA LEU A 106 -8.10 13.89 6.46
C LEU A 106 -9.13 14.08 5.34
N LEU A 107 -9.53 12.99 4.68
CA LEU A 107 -10.60 12.99 3.70
C LEU A 107 -11.95 12.87 4.43
N GLU A 108 -12.79 13.88 4.27
CA GLU A 108 -14.11 13.92 4.89
C GLU A 108 -15.14 13.07 4.16
N GLY A 109 -16.01 12.40 4.91
CA GLY A 109 -17.16 11.67 4.43
C GLY A 109 -16.87 10.24 3.98
N ASP A 110 -17.64 9.75 3.03
CA ASP A 110 -17.45 8.42 2.45
C ASP A 110 -16.15 8.32 1.67
N ALA A 111 -15.40 7.24 1.90
CA ALA A 111 -14.06 7.07 1.33
C ALA A 111 -14.08 7.02 -0.21
N VAL A 112 -15.09 6.37 -0.80
CA VAL A 112 -15.20 6.23 -2.27
C VAL A 112 -15.47 7.59 -2.91
N GLU A 113 -16.43 8.34 -2.36
CA GLU A 113 -16.76 9.68 -2.84
C GLU A 113 -15.60 10.66 -2.67
N ALA A 114 -14.92 10.62 -1.51
CA ALA A 114 -13.80 11.50 -1.22
C ALA A 114 -12.61 11.22 -2.14
N VAL A 115 -12.30 9.95 -2.39
CA VAL A 115 -11.22 9.55 -3.33
C VAL A 115 -11.59 9.85 -4.77
N ALA A 116 -12.87 9.72 -5.18
CA ALA A 116 -13.31 10.12 -6.50
C ALA A 116 -13.08 11.63 -6.72
N ARG A 117 -13.48 12.47 -5.77
CA ARG A 117 -13.21 13.92 -5.82
C ARG A 117 -11.71 14.23 -5.83
N LEU A 118 -10.92 13.51 -5.07
CA LEU A 118 -9.47 13.69 -5.04
C LEU A 118 -8.83 13.35 -6.40
N LYS A 119 -9.30 12.28 -7.06
CA LYS A 119 -8.82 11.85 -8.39
C LYS A 119 -9.10 12.89 -9.49
N GLU A 120 -10.14 13.70 -9.36
CA GLU A 120 -10.51 14.77 -10.30
C GLU A 120 -9.69 16.06 -10.12
N GLN A 121 -9.01 16.21 -8.99
CA GLN A 121 -8.20 17.40 -8.72
C GLN A 121 -6.93 17.40 -9.59
N PRO A 122 -6.47 18.58 -10.03
CA PRO A 122 -5.16 18.70 -10.66
C PRO A 122 -4.08 18.31 -9.64
N GLY A 123 -3.23 17.37 -10.02
CA GLY A 123 -2.16 16.85 -9.13
C GLY A 123 -1.40 15.71 -9.78
N GLY A 124 -0.42 15.21 -9.07
CA GLY A 124 0.36 14.04 -9.46
C GLY A 124 -0.37 12.71 -9.22
N ASP A 125 0.35 11.64 -9.42
CA ASP A 125 -0.13 10.30 -9.12
C ASP A 125 -0.35 10.10 -7.61
N ILE A 126 -1.23 9.19 -7.28
CA ILE A 126 -1.60 8.84 -5.91
C ILE A 126 -1.24 7.37 -5.69
N VAL A 127 -0.45 7.08 -4.66
CA VAL A 127 -0.01 5.72 -4.33
C VAL A 127 -0.69 5.24 -3.05
N ILE A 128 -1.34 4.09 -3.13
CA ILE A 128 -1.89 3.39 -1.97
C ILE A 128 -0.89 2.31 -1.54
N LEU A 129 -0.26 2.52 -0.38
CA LEU A 129 0.56 1.51 0.26
C LEU A 129 -0.27 0.73 1.29
N GLY A 130 -0.33 -0.59 1.17
CA GLY A 130 -1.15 -1.39 2.07
C GLY A 130 -2.63 -1.08 1.95
N SER A 131 -3.31 -0.85 3.10
CA SER A 131 -4.72 -0.39 3.18
C SER A 131 -5.72 -1.29 2.45
N GLY A 132 -5.64 -2.62 2.62
CA GLY A 132 -6.45 -3.59 1.88
C GLY A 132 -7.98 -3.36 1.97
N GLU A 133 -8.49 -2.86 3.09
CA GLU A 133 -9.91 -2.49 3.21
C GLU A 133 -10.27 -1.33 2.27
N LEU A 134 -9.40 -0.32 2.19
CA LEU A 134 -9.57 0.80 1.26
C LEU A 134 -9.49 0.33 -0.20
N VAL A 135 -8.49 -0.49 -0.55
CA VAL A 135 -8.37 -1.08 -1.90
C VAL A 135 -9.64 -1.81 -2.30
N ARG A 136 -10.18 -2.67 -1.41
CA ARG A 136 -11.43 -3.41 -1.67
C ARG A 136 -12.65 -2.50 -1.84
N SER A 137 -12.69 -1.36 -1.15
CA SER A 137 -13.79 -0.39 -1.31
C SER A 137 -13.69 0.38 -2.62
N LEU A 138 -12.48 0.70 -3.09
CA LEU A 138 -12.26 1.52 -4.29
C LEU A 138 -12.34 0.71 -5.60
N LEU A 139 -11.90 -0.55 -5.57
CA LEU A 139 -11.78 -1.40 -6.76
C LEU A 139 -13.11 -1.58 -7.53
N PRO A 140 -14.26 -1.84 -6.88
CA PRO A 140 -15.54 -1.99 -7.59
C PRO A 140 -16.04 -0.72 -8.27
N HIS A 141 -15.50 0.44 -7.87
CA HIS A 141 -15.89 1.76 -8.39
C HIS A 141 -14.97 2.28 -9.51
N GLY A 142 -14.01 1.46 -9.97
CA GLY A 142 -13.09 1.83 -11.05
C GLY A 142 -12.14 2.98 -10.66
N LEU A 143 -11.89 3.18 -9.37
CA LEU A 143 -11.01 4.24 -8.90
C LEU A 143 -9.52 3.88 -8.91
N ILE A 144 -9.18 2.59 -9.02
CA ILE A 144 -7.81 2.09 -9.09
C ILE A 144 -7.42 1.91 -10.55
N ASP A 145 -6.32 2.52 -10.97
CA ASP A 145 -5.81 2.51 -12.33
C ASP A 145 -4.69 1.47 -12.54
N SER A 146 -3.89 1.22 -11.48
CA SER A 146 -2.76 0.29 -11.52
C SER A 146 -2.62 -0.47 -10.20
N ILE A 147 -2.17 -1.72 -10.26
CA ILE A 147 -1.92 -2.57 -9.10
C ILE A 147 -0.56 -3.23 -9.28
N VAL A 148 0.40 -2.84 -8.44
CA VAL A 148 1.73 -3.43 -8.37
C VAL A 148 1.80 -4.39 -7.18
N LEU A 149 2.03 -5.66 -7.43
CA LEU A 149 2.12 -6.70 -6.42
C LEU A 149 3.50 -7.31 -6.36
N SER A 150 4.12 -7.30 -5.19
CA SER A 150 5.25 -8.18 -4.87
C SER A 150 4.67 -9.51 -4.34
N ILE A 151 4.57 -10.50 -5.21
CA ILE A 151 3.99 -11.82 -4.91
C ILE A 151 5.09 -12.73 -4.38
N HIS A 152 5.04 -13.03 -3.08
CA HIS A 152 6.05 -13.83 -2.39
C HIS A 152 5.75 -15.33 -2.54
N PRO A 153 6.79 -16.19 -2.74
CA PRO A 153 6.64 -17.61 -3.01
C PRO A 153 6.37 -18.43 -1.73
N LEU A 154 5.32 -18.07 -0.99
CA LEU A 154 4.90 -18.75 0.22
C LEU A 154 3.38 -18.79 0.36
N LEU A 155 2.89 -19.75 1.15
CA LEU A 155 1.50 -19.92 1.54
C LEU A 155 1.40 -19.81 3.05
N LEU A 156 0.53 -18.96 3.57
CA LEU A 156 0.33 -18.80 5.00
C LEU A 156 -0.95 -19.49 5.51
N GLY A 157 -1.91 -19.73 4.63
CA GLY A 157 -3.17 -20.42 4.94
C GLY A 157 -4.13 -19.62 5.82
N SER A 158 -3.65 -18.61 6.51
CA SER A 158 -4.42 -17.73 7.39
C SER A 158 -3.97 -16.27 7.22
N GLY A 159 -4.75 -15.32 7.75
CA GLY A 159 -4.47 -13.90 7.65
C GLY A 159 -5.39 -13.16 6.69
N ARG A 160 -5.28 -11.82 6.68
CA ARG A 160 -6.10 -10.95 5.82
C ARG A 160 -5.56 -10.93 4.40
N ARG A 161 -6.44 -11.21 3.45
CA ARG A 161 -6.13 -11.18 2.01
C ARG A 161 -6.41 -9.81 1.42
N LEU A 162 -5.67 -9.44 0.36
CA LEU A 162 -5.85 -8.16 -0.31
C LEU A 162 -7.20 -8.10 -1.06
N PHE A 163 -7.57 -9.15 -1.77
CA PHE A 163 -8.74 -9.18 -2.66
C PHE A 163 -9.88 -10.07 -2.16
N ASP A 164 -10.04 -10.20 -0.87
CA ASP A 164 -11.13 -10.98 -0.29
C ASP A 164 -12.50 -10.40 -0.68
N GLY A 165 -13.31 -11.17 -1.39
CA GLY A 165 -14.65 -10.78 -1.86
C GLY A 165 -14.67 -9.79 -3.04
N ALA A 166 -13.53 -9.36 -3.57
CA ALA A 166 -13.49 -8.46 -4.73
C ALA A 166 -13.52 -9.24 -6.06
N PHE A 167 -14.25 -8.71 -7.03
CA PHE A 167 -14.22 -9.19 -8.41
C PHE A 167 -13.78 -8.06 -9.35
N ALA A 168 -12.72 -8.30 -10.11
CA ALA A 168 -12.27 -7.43 -11.19
C ALA A 168 -11.56 -8.26 -12.25
N LYS A 169 -11.68 -7.85 -13.52
CA LYS A 169 -10.83 -8.39 -14.60
C LYS A 169 -9.60 -7.52 -14.70
N LEU A 170 -8.44 -8.15 -14.72
CA LEU A 170 -7.15 -7.47 -14.77
C LEU A 170 -6.35 -7.96 -15.97
N ARG A 171 -5.57 -7.05 -16.55
CA ARG A 171 -4.60 -7.34 -17.61
C ARG A 171 -3.19 -7.18 -17.03
N LEU A 172 -2.34 -8.17 -17.22
CA LEU A 172 -0.93 -8.07 -16.87
C LEU A 172 -0.23 -7.09 -17.82
N VAL A 173 0.48 -6.12 -17.24
CA VAL A 173 1.26 -5.10 -17.96
C VAL A 173 2.74 -5.44 -17.96
N ASP A 174 3.26 -5.79 -16.78
CA ASP A 174 4.67 -6.13 -16.57
C ASP A 174 4.82 -7.21 -15.50
N ALA A 175 5.87 -8.00 -15.58
CA ALA A 175 6.21 -9.02 -14.60
C ALA A 175 7.72 -9.23 -14.52
N THR A 176 8.32 -8.90 -13.38
CA THR A 176 9.74 -9.02 -13.12
C THR A 176 10.01 -10.03 -12.00
N PRO A 177 10.61 -11.19 -12.27
CA PRO A 177 11.02 -12.12 -11.22
C PRO A 177 12.28 -11.63 -10.52
N THR A 178 12.37 -11.87 -9.20
CA THR A 178 13.56 -11.60 -8.40
C THR A 178 14.38 -12.88 -8.18
N SER A 179 15.64 -12.74 -7.73
CA SER A 179 16.50 -13.88 -7.41
C SER A 179 16.01 -14.69 -6.21
N THR A 180 15.20 -14.08 -5.35
CA THR A 180 14.58 -14.71 -4.18
C THR A 180 13.24 -15.40 -4.48
N GLY A 181 12.80 -15.37 -5.74
CA GLY A 181 11.56 -16.00 -6.19
C GLY A 181 10.30 -15.14 -6.02
N VAL A 182 10.43 -13.88 -5.60
CA VAL A 182 9.31 -12.93 -5.60
C VAL A 182 9.03 -12.53 -7.05
N LEU A 183 7.75 -12.47 -7.41
CA LEU A 183 7.30 -11.93 -8.69
C LEU A 183 6.71 -10.53 -8.46
N ILE A 184 7.36 -9.51 -9.04
CA ILE A 184 6.81 -8.15 -9.05
C ILE A 184 5.96 -8.04 -10.31
N ALA A 185 4.66 -7.91 -10.15
CA ALA A 185 3.71 -7.90 -11.26
C ALA A 185 2.83 -6.66 -11.23
N THR A 186 2.73 -5.99 -12.38
CA THR A 186 1.88 -4.81 -12.59
C THR A 186 0.65 -5.20 -13.39
N TYR A 187 -0.51 -4.88 -12.86
CA TYR A 187 -1.81 -5.10 -13.48
C TYR A 187 -2.58 -3.80 -13.63
N GLU A 188 -3.42 -3.75 -14.67
CA GLU A 188 -4.42 -2.70 -14.88
C GLU A 188 -5.81 -3.35 -15.04
N PRO A 189 -6.90 -2.61 -14.74
CA PRO A 189 -8.25 -3.04 -15.10
C PRO A 189 -8.35 -3.35 -16.60
N ALA A 190 -9.06 -4.46 -16.95
CA ALA A 190 -9.20 -4.93 -18.32
C ALA A 190 -10.48 -4.38 -18.96
#